data_70292bc406d90b9858f7c513d7e38638
#
_entry.id   70292bc406d90b9858f7c513d7e38638
#
_cell.length_a   1.000
_cell.length_b   1.000
_cell.length_c   1.000
_cell.angle_alpha   90.00
_cell.angle_beta   90.00
_cell.angle_gamma   90.00
#
_symmetry.space_group_name_H-M   'P 1'
#
loop_
_entity.id
_entity.type
_entity.pdbx_description
1 polymer ?
#
loop_
_entity_poly.entity_id
_entity_poly.type
_entity_poly.pdbx_seq_one_letter_code
_entity_poly.pdbx_strand_id
1 'polypeptide(L)' 'MTTPYPKPRWDLENDVLRLEQMIILYEQEIAELKIEKEELKEEVTLLRRKLEYYKTIIEEEGE' A
#
# COMPACT_ATOMS: atom_id res chain seq x y z
N MET A 1 -37.92 -12.63 -16.29
CA MET A 1 -36.91 -11.69 -15.87
C MET A 1 -35.67 -11.77 -16.77
N THR A 2 -35.39 -10.73 -17.50
CA THR A 2 -34.27 -10.74 -18.43
C THR A 2 -33.00 -10.37 -17.69
N THR A 3 -31.98 -11.20 -17.86
CA THR A 3 -30.67 -10.86 -17.28
C THR A 3 -30.06 -9.70 -18.04
N PRO A 4 -29.41 -8.77 -17.37
CA PRO A 4 -28.77 -7.66 -18.05
C PRO A 4 -27.55 -8.07 -18.88
N TYR A 5 -27.10 -9.32 -18.76
CA TYR A 5 -25.95 -9.83 -19.46
C TYR A 5 -26.37 -10.94 -20.44
N PRO A 6 -26.27 -10.67 -21.74
CA PRO A 6 -26.57 -11.71 -22.73
C PRO A 6 -25.48 -12.75 -22.91
N LYS A 7 -24.47 -12.74 -22.07
CA LYS A 7 -23.35 -13.67 -22.18
C LYS A 7 -23.72 -15.07 -21.75
N PRO A 8 -23.19 -16.08 -22.41
CA PRO A 8 -23.38 -17.46 -21.99
C PRO A 8 -22.70 -17.74 -20.65
N ARG A 9 -23.14 -18.79 -19.98
CA ARG A 9 -22.64 -19.14 -18.65
C ARG A 9 -21.14 -19.34 -18.59
N TRP A 10 -20.55 -20.00 -19.60
CA TRP A 10 -19.12 -20.25 -19.64
C TRP A 10 -18.31 -18.95 -19.68
N ASP A 11 -18.85 -17.92 -20.35
CA ASP A 11 -18.18 -16.63 -20.43
C ASP A 11 -18.27 -15.89 -19.10
N LEU A 12 -19.39 -16.01 -18.41
CA LEU A 12 -19.53 -15.45 -17.06
C LEU A 12 -18.59 -16.13 -16.08
N GLU A 13 -18.43 -17.45 -16.20
CA GLU A 13 -17.51 -18.20 -15.36
C GLU A 13 -16.06 -17.75 -15.58
N ASN A 14 -15.68 -17.50 -16.83
CA ASN A 14 -14.36 -16.98 -17.15
C ASN A 14 -14.15 -15.58 -16.57
N ASP A 15 -15.17 -14.73 -16.62
CA ASP A 15 -15.10 -13.40 -16.02
C ASP A 15 -14.91 -13.50 -14.50
N VAL A 16 -15.61 -14.43 -13.86
CA VAL A 16 -15.45 -14.66 -12.42
C VAL A 16 -14.02 -15.07 -12.08
N LEU A 17 -13.47 -16.02 -12.84
CA LEU A 17 -12.09 -16.46 -12.61
C LEU A 17 -11.09 -15.32 -12.77
N ARG A 18 -11.28 -14.51 -13.80
CA ARG A 18 -10.40 -13.36 -14.05
C ARG A 18 -10.45 -12.37 -12.89
N LEU A 19 -11.66 -12.05 -12.42
CA LEU A 19 -11.83 -11.13 -11.31
C LEU A 19 -11.24 -11.68 -10.02
N GLU A 20 -11.37 -12.96 -9.76
CA GLU A 20 -10.76 -13.61 -8.61
C GLU A 20 -9.24 -13.51 -8.64
N GLN A 21 -8.64 -13.71 -9.81
CA GLN A 21 -7.20 -13.58 -9.98
C GLN A 21 -6.74 -12.14 -9.76
N MET A 22 -7.52 -11.18 -10.25
CA MET A 22 -7.22 -9.76 -10.04
C MET A 22 -7.25 -9.40 -8.56
N ILE A 23 -8.24 -9.92 -7.84
CA ILE A 23 -8.34 -9.69 -6.40
C ILE A 23 -7.10 -10.20 -5.68
N ILE A 24 -6.65 -11.40 -6.01
CA ILE A 24 -5.45 -11.98 -5.40
C ILE A 24 -4.23 -11.10 -5.65
N LEU A 25 -4.04 -10.64 -6.90
CA LEU A 25 -2.92 -9.78 -7.24
C LEU A 25 -2.96 -8.45 -6.48
N TYR A 26 -4.13 -7.84 -6.39
CA TYR A 26 -4.28 -6.59 -5.65
C TYR A 26 -4.06 -6.78 -4.16
N GLU A 27 -4.49 -7.89 -3.61
CA GLU A 27 -4.23 -8.20 -2.20
C GLU A 27 -2.74 -8.33 -1.92
N GLN A 28 -1.99 -8.93 -2.84
CA GLN A 28 -0.54 -9.03 -2.73
C GLN A 28 0.11 -7.66 -2.78
N GLU A 29 -0.34 -6.80 -3.70
CA GLU A 29 0.17 -5.43 -3.79
C GLU A 29 -0.11 -4.64 -2.51
N ILE A 30 -1.30 -4.80 -1.95
CA ILE A 30 -1.66 -4.14 -0.70
C ILE A 30 -0.74 -4.60 0.43
N ALA A 31 -0.46 -5.90 0.51
CA ALA A 31 0.43 -6.43 1.53
C ALA A 31 1.84 -5.85 1.40
N GLU A 32 2.36 -5.76 0.17
CA GLU A 32 3.68 -5.18 -0.08
C GLU A 32 3.71 -3.69 0.28
N LEU A 33 2.66 -2.96 -0.08
CA LEU A 33 2.57 -1.54 0.24
C LEU A 33 2.50 -1.30 1.74
N LYS A 34 1.84 -2.17 2.48
CA LYS A 34 1.79 -2.06 3.94
C LYS A 34 3.18 -2.21 4.54
N ILE A 35 3.97 -3.15 4.03
CA ILE A 35 5.35 -3.36 4.49
C ILE A 35 6.19 -2.12 4.21
N GLU A 36 6.13 -1.60 2.99
CA GLU A 36 6.85 -0.39 2.60
C GLU A 36 6.45 0.81 3.46
N LYS A 37 5.17 0.93 3.74
CA LYS A 37 4.65 2.00 4.59
C LYS A 37 5.26 1.95 5.98
N GLU A 38 5.35 0.76 6.57
CA GLU A 38 5.95 0.59 7.89
C GLU A 38 7.43 0.94 7.88
N GLU A 39 8.16 0.50 6.86
CA GLU A 39 9.56 0.83 6.70
C GLU A 39 9.79 2.34 6.59
N LEU A 40 8.96 3.01 5.80
CA LEU A 40 9.04 4.46 5.64
C LEU A 40 8.71 5.19 6.94
N LYS A 41 7.76 4.71 7.72
CA LYS A 41 7.44 5.28 9.02
C LYS A 41 8.62 5.20 9.96
N GLU A 42 9.33 4.08 9.96
CA GLU A 42 10.53 3.91 10.78
C GLU A 42 11.62 4.88 10.35
N GLU A 43 11.84 5.03 9.04
CA GLU A 43 12.82 5.96 8.52
C GLU A 43 12.49 7.40 8.92
N VAL A 44 11.22 7.79 8.82
CA VAL A 44 10.78 9.13 9.22
C VAL A 44 11.03 9.36 10.71
N THR A 45 10.75 8.36 11.53
CA THR A 45 10.98 8.46 12.96
C THR A 45 12.45 8.66 13.28
N LEU A 46 13.32 7.89 12.62
CA LEU A 46 14.77 8.02 12.80
C LEU A 46 15.27 9.38 12.33
N LEU A 47 14.80 9.86 11.21
CA LEU A 47 15.20 11.16 10.69
C LEU A 47 14.75 12.29 11.59
N ARG A 48 13.57 12.19 12.17
CA ARG A 48 13.08 13.18 13.12
C ARG A 48 13.94 13.24 14.36
N ARG A 49 14.37 12.08 14.86
CA ARG A 49 15.28 12.02 16.02
C ARG A 49 16.62 12.67 15.71
N LYS A 50 17.17 12.40 14.54
CA LYS A 50 18.42 13.03 14.11
C LYS A 50 18.27 14.53 13.98
N LEU A 51 17.16 14.97 13.39
CA LEU A 51 16.89 16.39 13.23
C LEU A 51 16.82 17.09 14.59
N GLU A 52 16.11 16.52 15.55
CA GLU A 52 16.02 17.06 16.89
C GLU A 52 17.38 17.14 17.56
N TYR A 53 18.18 16.08 17.40
CA TYR A 53 19.53 16.04 17.94
C TYR A 53 20.40 17.15 17.37
N TYR A 54 20.39 17.32 16.06
CA TYR A 54 21.18 18.36 15.40
C TYR A 54 20.70 19.77 15.76
N LYS A 55 19.41 19.95 15.87
CA LYS A 55 18.84 21.24 16.30
C LYS A 55 19.29 21.59 17.69
N THR A 56 19.30 20.63 18.59
CA THR A 56 19.76 20.83 19.97
C THR A 56 21.22 21.26 20.00
N ILE A 57 22.08 20.60 19.21
CA ILE A 57 23.49 20.94 19.12
C ILE A 57 23.66 22.36 18.59
N ILE A 58 22.97 22.72 17.53
CA ILE A 58 23.06 24.07 16.95
C ILE A 58 22.59 25.12 17.94
N GLU A 59 21.50 24.87 18.65
CA GLU A 59 20.99 25.81 19.64
C GLU A 59 21.99 26.01 20.79
N GLU A 60 22.63 24.94 21.25
CA GLU A 60 23.62 25.02 22.33
C GLU A 60 24.88 25.76 21.89
N GLU A 61 25.35 25.51 20.66
CA GLU A 61 26.56 26.17 20.14
C GLU A 61 26.29 27.59 19.64
N GLY A 62 25.03 27.85 19.23
CA GLY A 62 24.67 29.16 18.70
C GLY A 62 24.62 30.26 19.72
N GLU A 63 24.65 29.90 20.97
CA GLU A 63 24.75 30.90 22.06
C GLU A 63 26.19 31.22 22.36
#